data_94b983fd4ec99a88035a2e8013e42b74
#
_entry.id   94b983fd4ec99a88035a2e8013e42b74
#
_cell.length_a   1.000
_cell.length_b   1.000
_cell.length_c   1.000
_cell.angle_alpha   90.00
_cell.angle_beta   90.00
_cell.angle_gamma   90.00
#
_symmetry.space_group_name_H-M   'P 1'
#
loop_
_entity.id
_entity.type
_entity.pdbx_description
1 polymer ?
#
loop_
_entity_poly.entity_id
_entity_poly.type
_entity_poly.pdbx_seq_one_letter_code
_entity_poly.pdbx_strand_id
1 'polypeptide(L)'
;MNIASKVLVASLVVALAACGKSTQESVDKAAHDRAADVAKAQQNAQPAVDAASRDLAKAQQDGSAKVADAHADANREVNKAAVKQSKEQAKADYDVSIAAADGDLSIAIEKCKMQTPDAKTACEQTAHSVHDETVKSAMSKLELANQQAS
;
A
#
# COMPACT_ATOMS: atom_id res chain seq x y z
N MET A 1 -20.68 -5.26 12.42
CA MET A 1 -22.14 -5.22 12.13
C MET A 1 -22.72 -6.57 12.39
N ASN A 2 -23.42 -6.72 13.52
CA ASN A 2 -24.03 -7.98 13.93
C ASN A 2 -25.34 -8.17 13.19
N ILE A 3 -25.34 -9.04 12.19
CA ILE A 3 -26.57 -9.48 11.56
C ILE A 3 -27.07 -10.67 12.37
N ALA A 4 -27.84 -10.39 13.40
CA ALA A 4 -28.63 -11.39 14.10
C ALA A 4 -29.73 -11.87 13.15
N SER A 5 -29.52 -13.01 12.48
CA SER A 5 -30.58 -13.72 11.77
C SER A 5 -31.63 -14.18 12.78
N LYS A 6 -32.66 -13.40 12.94
CA LYS A 6 -33.91 -13.83 13.61
C LYS A 6 -34.59 -14.81 12.66
N VAL A 7 -34.38 -16.10 12.91
CA VAL A 7 -35.22 -17.14 12.33
C VAL A 7 -36.60 -16.99 12.92
N LEU A 8 -37.53 -16.42 12.16
CA LEU A 8 -38.93 -16.37 12.44
C LEU A 8 -39.48 -17.79 12.28
N VAL A 9 -39.57 -18.50 13.39
CA VAL A 9 -40.35 -19.76 13.46
C VAL A 9 -41.85 -19.35 13.44
N ALA A 10 -42.42 -19.34 12.23
CA ALA A 10 -43.84 -19.17 12.07
C ALA A 10 -44.53 -20.42 12.62
N SER A 11 -45.04 -20.36 13.85
CA SER A 11 -45.88 -21.34 14.43
C SER A 11 -47.22 -21.36 13.70
N LEU A 12 -47.38 -22.24 12.74
CA LEU A 12 -48.67 -22.54 12.10
C LEU A 12 -49.44 -23.47 13.05
N VAL A 13 -50.22 -22.90 13.94
CA VAL A 13 -51.20 -23.62 14.72
C VAL A 13 -52.40 -23.90 13.82
N VAL A 14 -52.38 -25.05 13.16
CA VAL A 14 -53.58 -25.59 12.48
C VAL A 14 -54.42 -26.30 13.53
N ALA A 15 -55.51 -25.65 13.97
CA ALA A 15 -56.53 -26.27 14.75
C ALA A 15 -57.36 -27.24 13.85
N LEU A 16 -56.98 -28.50 13.81
CA LEU A 16 -57.81 -29.59 13.26
C LEU A 16 -58.60 -30.21 14.39
N ALA A 17 -59.79 -29.65 14.61
CA ALA A 17 -60.84 -30.33 15.34
C ALA A 17 -61.52 -31.34 14.40
N ALA A 18 -61.02 -32.57 14.38
CA ALA A 18 -61.70 -33.69 13.75
C ALA A 18 -61.58 -34.93 14.64
N CYS A 19 -62.72 -35.40 15.10
CA CYS A 19 -63.01 -36.58 15.90
C CYS A 19 -62.11 -37.81 15.55
N GLY A 20 -61.36 -38.25 16.49
CA GLY A 20 -60.72 -39.53 16.58
C GLY A 20 -59.85 -39.51 17.84
N LYS A 21 -60.06 -40.43 18.80
CA LYS A 21 -59.22 -40.57 19.99
C LYS A 21 -57.77 -40.82 19.57
N SER A 22 -57.07 -39.79 19.12
CA SER A 22 -55.64 -39.77 19.17
C SER A 22 -55.26 -39.59 20.61
N THR A 23 -54.81 -40.65 21.25
CA THR A 23 -54.36 -40.63 22.62
C THR A 23 -53.20 -39.60 22.66
N GLN A 24 -53.09 -38.78 23.69
CA GLN A 24 -52.00 -37.87 23.96
C GLN A 24 -50.65 -38.52 23.67
N GLU A 25 -50.56 -39.82 23.95
CA GLU A 25 -49.41 -40.68 23.68
C GLU A 25 -48.99 -40.75 22.19
N SER A 26 -49.93 -40.72 21.24
CA SER A 26 -49.58 -40.70 19.81
C SER A 26 -49.03 -39.34 19.35
N VAL A 27 -49.50 -38.26 19.97
CA VAL A 27 -48.99 -36.90 19.71
C VAL A 27 -47.60 -36.74 20.32
N ASP A 28 -47.41 -37.20 21.55
CA ASP A 28 -46.12 -37.15 22.23
C ASP A 28 -45.08 -38.01 21.51
N LYS A 29 -45.44 -39.18 21.02
CA LYS A 29 -44.57 -40.02 20.20
C LYS A 29 -44.18 -39.33 18.90
N ALA A 30 -45.12 -38.75 18.16
CA ALA A 30 -44.84 -38.03 16.92
C ALA A 30 -43.93 -36.78 17.15
N ALA A 31 -44.12 -36.12 18.27
CA ALA A 31 -43.27 -35.00 18.67
C ALA A 31 -41.83 -35.47 18.98
N HIS A 32 -41.71 -36.58 19.67
CA HIS A 32 -40.40 -37.18 19.99
C HIS A 32 -39.67 -37.69 18.75
N ASP A 33 -40.37 -38.41 17.86
CA ASP A 33 -39.79 -38.86 16.60
C ASP A 33 -39.33 -37.71 15.73
N ARG A 34 -40.13 -36.63 15.62
CA ARG A 34 -39.74 -35.42 14.92
C ARG A 34 -38.50 -34.74 15.52
N ALA A 35 -38.42 -34.66 16.84
CA ALA A 35 -37.27 -34.08 17.51
C ALA A 35 -35.99 -34.92 17.24
N ALA A 36 -36.11 -36.25 17.22
CA ALA A 36 -35.01 -37.16 16.88
C ALA A 36 -34.57 -36.97 15.41
N ASP A 37 -35.51 -36.83 14.47
CA ASP A 37 -35.20 -36.60 13.05
C ASP A 37 -34.50 -35.24 12.82
N VAL A 38 -34.97 -34.20 13.50
CA VAL A 38 -34.33 -32.88 13.45
C VAL A 38 -32.91 -32.94 14.02
N ALA A 39 -32.72 -33.60 15.16
CA ALA A 39 -31.38 -33.74 15.75
C ALA A 39 -30.44 -34.52 14.81
N LYS A 40 -30.93 -35.58 14.18
CA LYS A 40 -30.16 -36.36 13.21
C LYS A 40 -29.83 -35.56 11.95
N ALA A 41 -30.77 -34.76 11.45
CA ALA A 41 -30.52 -33.87 10.31
C ALA A 41 -29.47 -32.79 10.64
N GLN A 42 -29.51 -32.23 11.84
CA GLN A 42 -28.50 -31.25 12.31
C GLN A 42 -27.11 -31.90 12.42
N GLN A 43 -27.04 -33.11 13.02
CA GLN A 43 -25.77 -33.85 13.08
C GLN A 43 -25.19 -34.14 11.70
N ASN A 44 -26.04 -34.55 10.76
CA ASN A 44 -25.59 -34.81 9.37
C ASN A 44 -25.14 -33.54 8.61
N ALA A 45 -25.74 -32.43 8.92
CA ALA A 45 -25.37 -31.14 8.30
C ALA A 45 -24.10 -30.50 8.90
N GLN A 46 -23.78 -30.79 10.15
CA GLN A 46 -22.66 -30.16 10.87
C GLN A 46 -21.31 -30.32 10.16
N PRO A 47 -20.92 -31.50 9.64
CA PRO A 47 -19.64 -31.66 8.94
C PRO A 47 -19.51 -30.75 7.68
N ALA A 48 -20.62 -30.57 6.97
CA ALA A 48 -20.65 -29.68 5.80
C ALA A 48 -20.50 -28.21 6.18
N VAL A 49 -21.15 -27.79 7.26
CA VAL A 49 -21.01 -26.43 7.81
C VAL A 49 -19.58 -26.19 8.30
N ASP A 50 -18.99 -27.15 8.99
CA ASP A 50 -17.62 -27.06 9.49
C ASP A 50 -16.59 -27.00 8.33
N ALA A 51 -16.82 -27.79 7.27
CA ALA A 51 -16.00 -27.73 6.06
C ALA A 51 -16.09 -26.37 5.37
N ALA A 52 -17.30 -25.87 5.15
CA ALA A 52 -17.52 -24.55 4.55
C ALA A 52 -16.90 -23.41 5.39
N SER A 53 -16.96 -23.53 6.71
CA SER A 53 -16.33 -22.56 7.62
C SER A 53 -14.79 -22.55 7.49
N ARG A 54 -14.19 -23.74 7.38
CA ARG A 54 -12.74 -23.86 7.14
C ARG A 54 -12.33 -23.31 5.78
N ASP A 55 -13.09 -23.60 4.75
CA ASP A 55 -12.82 -23.11 3.39
C ASP A 55 -12.94 -21.57 3.32
N LEU A 56 -13.94 -21.01 3.99
CA LEU A 56 -14.09 -19.57 4.11
C LEU A 56 -12.89 -18.91 4.83
N ALA A 57 -12.49 -19.49 5.97
CA ALA A 57 -11.35 -18.99 6.73
C ALA A 57 -10.05 -19.03 5.89
N LYS A 58 -9.84 -20.13 5.16
CA LYS A 58 -8.71 -20.26 4.25
C LYS A 58 -8.75 -19.24 3.12
N ALA A 59 -9.91 -19.07 2.48
CA ALA A 59 -10.08 -18.08 1.42
C ALA A 59 -9.82 -16.64 1.90
N GLN A 60 -10.23 -16.30 3.12
CA GLN A 60 -9.96 -15.02 3.75
C GLN A 60 -8.46 -14.82 4.03
N GLN A 61 -7.80 -15.86 4.54
CA GLN A 61 -6.36 -15.82 4.79
C GLN A 61 -5.55 -15.65 3.50
N ASP A 62 -5.87 -16.47 2.49
CA ASP A 62 -5.21 -16.39 1.16
C ASP A 62 -5.45 -15.03 0.48
N GLY A 63 -6.66 -14.49 0.61
CA GLY A 63 -7.00 -13.17 0.12
C GLY A 63 -6.20 -12.06 0.81
N SER A 64 -6.10 -12.12 2.13
CA SER A 64 -5.33 -11.16 2.92
C SER A 64 -3.83 -11.21 2.58
N ALA A 65 -3.27 -12.39 2.41
CA ALA A 65 -1.87 -12.56 2.01
C ALA A 65 -1.60 -11.95 0.63
N LYS A 66 -2.45 -12.24 -0.37
CA LYS A 66 -2.33 -11.64 -1.71
C LYS A 66 -2.41 -10.12 -1.72
N VAL A 67 -3.30 -9.55 -0.90
CA VAL A 67 -3.40 -8.09 -0.76
C VAL A 67 -2.13 -7.52 -0.12
N ALA A 68 -1.60 -8.17 0.92
CA ALA A 68 -0.36 -7.73 1.56
C ALA A 68 0.84 -7.79 0.59
N ASP A 69 0.96 -8.85 -0.20
CA ASP A 69 2.01 -8.99 -1.21
C ASP A 69 1.90 -7.91 -2.30
N ALA A 70 0.68 -7.66 -2.81
CA ALA A 70 0.44 -6.62 -3.79
C ALA A 70 0.79 -5.21 -3.27
N HIS A 71 0.47 -4.92 -2.01
CA HIS A 71 0.89 -3.67 -1.37
C HIS A 71 2.41 -3.55 -1.22
N ALA A 72 3.07 -4.64 -0.84
CA ALA A 72 4.53 -4.66 -0.73
C ALA A 72 5.20 -4.43 -2.09
N ASP A 73 4.69 -5.04 -3.16
CA ASP A 73 5.18 -4.84 -4.53
C ASP A 73 4.96 -3.40 -4.99
N ALA A 74 3.75 -2.86 -4.80
CA ALA A 74 3.44 -1.49 -5.17
C ALA A 74 4.35 -0.48 -4.43
N ASN A 75 4.59 -0.68 -3.14
CA ASN A 75 5.49 0.16 -2.36
C ASN A 75 6.94 0.08 -2.87
N ARG A 76 7.41 -1.12 -3.27
CA ARG A 76 8.74 -1.28 -3.88
C ARG A 76 8.88 -0.49 -5.19
N GLU A 77 7.86 -0.55 -6.05
CA GLU A 77 7.87 0.19 -7.32
C GLU A 77 7.80 1.71 -7.12
N VAL A 78 6.97 2.18 -6.18
CA VAL A 78 6.91 3.61 -5.82
C VAL A 78 8.26 4.09 -5.28
N ASN A 79 8.90 3.31 -4.40
CA ASN A 79 10.21 3.68 -3.85
C ASN A 79 11.30 3.72 -4.94
N LYS A 80 11.32 2.75 -5.87
CA LYS A 80 12.25 2.76 -7.01
C LYS A 80 12.04 4.00 -7.90
N ALA A 81 10.79 4.33 -8.18
CA ALA A 81 10.45 5.52 -8.98
C ALA A 81 10.89 6.82 -8.27
N ALA A 82 10.66 6.92 -6.97
CA ALA A 82 11.08 8.07 -6.17
C ALA A 82 12.60 8.23 -6.14
N VAL A 83 13.34 7.14 -5.95
CA VAL A 83 14.81 7.13 -6.01
C VAL A 83 15.31 7.58 -7.39
N LYS A 84 14.72 7.05 -8.45
CA LYS A 84 15.08 7.46 -9.83
C LYS A 84 14.83 8.95 -10.04
N GLN A 85 13.65 9.44 -9.66
CA GLN A 85 13.30 10.86 -9.78
C GLN A 85 14.29 11.75 -9.00
N SER A 86 14.65 11.38 -7.78
CA SER A 86 15.61 12.13 -6.96
C SER A 86 16.98 12.21 -7.61
N LYS A 87 17.48 11.12 -8.22
CA LYS A 87 18.75 11.11 -8.95
C LYS A 87 18.71 12.00 -10.20
N GLU A 88 17.64 11.93 -10.97
CA GLU A 88 17.45 12.76 -12.16
C GLU A 88 17.37 14.26 -11.80
N GLN A 89 16.65 14.59 -10.71
CA GLN A 89 16.58 15.96 -10.20
C GLN A 89 17.96 16.47 -9.77
N ALA A 90 18.69 15.66 -8.97
CA ALA A 90 20.03 16.05 -8.52
C ALA A 90 21.01 16.26 -9.68
N LYS A 91 20.89 15.45 -10.75
CA LYS A 91 21.68 15.64 -11.96
C LYS A 91 21.29 16.93 -12.69
N ALA A 92 20.01 17.21 -12.83
CA ALA A 92 19.54 18.46 -13.47
C ALA A 92 20.00 19.69 -12.69
N ASP A 93 19.91 19.65 -11.35
CA ASP A 93 20.38 20.75 -10.48
C ASP A 93 21.89 20.97 -10.60
N TYR A 94 22.66 19.88 -10.73
CA TYR A 94 24.09 19.95 -11.03
C TYR A 94 24.35 20.62 -12.39
N ASP A 95 23.71 20.15 -13.45
CA ASP A 95 23.89 20.68 -14.80
C ASP A 95 23.55 22.18 -14.87
N VAL A 96 22.48 22.60 -14.19
CA VAL A 96 22.10 24.02 -14.06
C VAL A 96 23.16 24.81 -13.29
N SER A 97 23.67 24.25 -12.19
CA SER A 97 24.70 24.94 -11.38
C SER A 97 25.99 25.11 -12.14
N ILE A 98 26.42 24.15 -12.97
CA ILE A 98 27.59 24.27 -13.83
C ILE A 98 27.38 25.32 -14.89
N ALA A 99 26.25 25.31 -15.60
CA ALA A 99 25.94 26.28 -16.61
C ALA A 99 25.92 27.73 -16.06
N ALA A 100 25.40 27.91 -14.85
CA ALA A 100 25.42 29.18 -14.15
C ALA A 100 26.85 29.61 -13.80
N ALA A 101 27.68 28.71 -13.25
CA ALA A 101 29.06 28.98 -12.90
C ALA A 101 29.90 29.39 -14.13
N ASP A 102 29.74 28.69 -15.26
CA ASP A 102 30.40 28.98 -16.52
C ASP A 102 29.98 30.38 -17.05
N GLY A 103 28.70 30.70 -16.97
CA GLY A 103 28.17 32.02 -17.35
C GLY A 103 28.73 33.13 -16.46
N ASP A 104 28.77 32.92 -15.14
CA ASP A 104 29.32 33.88 -14.18
C ASP A 104 30.82 34.08 -14.38
N LEU A 105 31.59 33.01 -14.66
CA LEU A 105 33.00 33.08 -14.99
C LEU A 105 33.21 33.94 -16.24
N SER A 106 32.44 33.67 -17.31
CA SER A 106 32.54 34.43 -18.55
C SER A 106 32.31 35.94 -18.32
N ILE A 107 31.28 36.29 -17.57
CA ILE A 107 30.97 37.67 -17.21
C ILE A 107 32.11 38.31 -16.38
N ALA A 108 32.65 37.53 -15.41
CA ALA A 108 33.74 38.01 -14.57
C ALA A 108 35.00 38.26 -15.38
N ILE A 109 35.38 37.38 -16.30
CA ILE A 109 36.54 37.54 -17.19
C ILE A 109 36.38 38.80 -18.08
N GLU A 110 35.19 39.05 -18.64
CA GLU A 110 34.94 40.26 -19.42
C GLU A 110 35.11 41.52 -18.57
N LYS A 111 34.67 41.51 -17.33
CA LYS A 111 34.88 42.61 -16.38
C LYS A 111 36.37 42.82 -16.06
N CYS A 112 37.15 41.73 -15.91
CA CYS A 112 38.57 41.80 -15.62
C CYS A 112 39.35 42.45 -16.79
N LYS A 113 38.90 42.30 -18.05
CA LYS A 113 39.53 42.94 -19.23
C LYS A 113 39.50 44.46 -19.18
N MET A 114 38.64 45.05 -18.40
CA MET A 114 38.55 46.52 -18.25
C MET A 114 39.51 47.08 -17.21
N GLN A 115 40.34 46.28 -16.57
CA GLN A 115 41.26 46.66 -15.53
C GLN A 115 42.68 46.87 -16.05
N THR A 116 43.53 47.46 -15.21
CA THR A 116 44.98 47.59 -15.51
C THR A 116 45.64 46.20 -15.57
N PRO A 117 46.78 46.02 -16.30
CA PRO A 117 47.38 44.69 -16.51
C PRO A 117 47.60 43.90 -15.24
N ASP A 118 48.13 44.51 -14.19
CA ASP A 118 48.39 43.81 -12.91
C ASP A 118 47.10 43.43 -12.16
N ALA A 119 46.12 44.36 -12.15
CA ALA A 119 44.84 44.13 -11.55
C ALA A 119 44.01 43.09 -12.32
N LYS A 120 44.14 43.03 -13.66
CA LYS A 120 43.50 42.04 -14.52
C LYS A 120 43.90 40.62 -14.14
N THR A 121 45.17 40.34 -13.99
CA THR A 121 45.65 38.98 -13.62
C THR A 121 45.10 38.53 -12.31
N ALA A 122 45.09 39.36 -11.28
CA ALA A 122 44.53 39.02 -9.96
C ALA A 122 42.99 38.83 -10.03
N CYS A 123 42.29 39.64 -10.84
CA CYS A 123 40.87 39.51 -11.08
C CYS A 123 40.50 38.19 -11.75
N GLU A 124 41.23 37.79 -12.81
CA GLU A 124 41.01 36.53 -13.53
C GLU A 124 41.28 35.34 -12.62
N GLN A 125 42.33 35.33 -11.81
CA GLN A 125 42.61 34.31 -10.85
C GLN A 125 41.47 34.17 -9.83
N THR A 126 40.94 35.27 -9.31
CA THR A 126 39.81 35.26 -8.40
C THR A 126 38.56 34.68 -9.06
N ALA A 127 38.27 35.07 -10.31
CA ALA A 127 37.13 34.58 -11.05
C ALA A 127 37.19 33.06 -11.25
N HIS A 128 38.36 32.51 -11.61
CA HIS A 128 38.58 31.07 -11.72
C HIS A 128 38.43 30.37 -10.38
N SER A 129 38.96 30.91 -9.28
CA SER A 129 38.83 30.31 -7.95
C SER A 129 37.36 30.21 -7.51
N VAL A 130 36.57 31.28 -7.76
CA VAL A 130 35.12 31.25 -7.44
C VAL A 130 34.37 30.21 -8.29
N HIS A 131 34.69 30.13 -9.58
CA HIS A 131 34.12 29.13 -10.47
C HIS A 131 34.43 27.70 -9.96
N ASP A 132 35.70 27.39 -9.69
CA ASP A 132 36.13 26.06 -9.25
C ASP A 132 35.48 25.66 -7.90
N GLU A 133 35.33 26.62 -6.99
CA GLU A 133 34.64 26.39 -5.72
C GLU A 133 33.15 26.08 -5.93
N THR A 134 32.50 26.81 -6.86
CA THR A 134 31.09 26.59 -7.20
C THR A 134 30.88 25.22 -7.84
N VAL A 135 31.73 24.83 -8.81
CA VAL A 135 31.73 23.52 -9.45
C VAL A 135 31.93 22.41 -8.41
N LYS A 136 32.92 22.54 -7.53
CA LYS A 136 33.19 21.60 -6.47
C LYS A 136 32.01 21.43 -5.51
N SER A 137 31.36 22.53 -5.15
CA SER A 137 30.14 22.51 -4.33
C SER A 137 28.99 21.79 -5.02
N ALA A 138 28.77 22.03 -6.31
CA ALA A 138 27.75 21.36 -7.11
C ALA A 138 28.00 19.84 -7.19
N MET A 139 29.27 19.44 -7.44
CA MET A 139 29.66 18.02 -7.44
C MET A 139 29.38 17.33 -6.10
N SER A 140 29.74 17.98 -5.00
CA SER A 140 29.52 17.43 -3.64
C SER A 140 28.01 17.24 -3.35
N LYS A 141 27.15 18.15 -3.80
CA LYS A 141 25.70 18.02 -3.65
C LYS A 141 25.14 16.85 -4.47
N LEU A 142 25.61 16.67 -5.71
CA LEU A 142 25.23 15.56 -6.57
C LEU A 142 25.64 14.22 -5.95
N GLU A 143 26.86 14.14 -5.44
CA GLU A 143 27.36 12.92 -4.80
C GLU A 143 26.55 12.57 -3.55
N LEU A 144 26.26 13.56 -2.70
CA LEU A 144 25.43 13.37 -1.51
C LEU A 144 24.04 12.85 -1.86
N ALA A 145 23.41 13.44 -2.88
CA ALA A 145 22.09 13.00 -3.35
C ALA A 145 22.12 11.55 -3.88
N ASN A 146 23.19 11.17 -4.60
CA ASN A 146 23.36 9.80 -5.08
C ASN A 146 23.55 8.79 -3.93
N GLN A 147 24.25 9.17 -2.87
CA GLN A 147 24.44 8.34 -1.67
C GLN A 147 23.13 8.15 -0.91
N GLN A 148 22.32 9.20 -0.76
CA GLN A 148 21.02 9.14 -0.09
C GLN A 148 19.97 8.33 -0.87
N ALA A 149 20.15 8.22 -2.18
CA ALA A 149 19.27 7.49 -3.08
C ALA A 149 19.76 6.04 -3.36
N SER A 150 20.70 5.50 -2.57
CA SER A 150 21.23 4.13 -2.69
C SER A 150 20.76 3.26 -1.55
#